data_5d9c46e44e1bdb023bb4e002e8429f8b
#
_entry.id   5d9c46e44e1bdb023bb4e002e8429f8b
#
_cell.length_a   1.000
_cell.length_b   1.000
_cell.length_c   1.000
_cell.angle_alpha   90.00
_cell.angle_beta   90.00
_cell.angle_gamma   90.00
#
_symmetry.space_group_name_H-M   'P 1'
#
loop_
_entity.id
_entity.type
_entity.pdbx_description
1 polymer ?
#
loop_
_entity_poly.entity_id
_entity_poly.type
_entity_poly.pdbx_seq_one_letter_code
_entity_poly.pdbx_strand_id
1 'polypeptide(L)'
;MRPTTDYAREAIFSMLESRGGLSDLVVADLYCGSGAMGIEALSRGAAKAYFFDSDPACLAAAKANCDPLHLAGEALYTRATLPVWSPPHDVDLVLCDPPYGPLDLASLLKGVMASRVVVENDRHMDAPEGWVVTKTKRYGTTLVTMLEPHGRG
;
A
#
# COMPACT_ATOMS: atom_id res chain seq x y z
N MET A 1 -4.95 -1.18 -16.93
CA MET A 1 -4.47 -0.80 -15.58
C MET A 1 -4.79 0.66 -15.32
N ARG A 2 -5.30 0.94 -14.16
CA ARG A 2 -5.63 2.31 -13.77
C ARG A 2 -4.47 2.87 -12.93
N PRO A 3 -3.89 4.00 -13.31
CA PRO A 3 -2.91 4.63 -12.46
C PRO A 3 -3.59 5.34 -11.29
N THR A 4 -2.93 5.37 -10.14
CA THR A 4 -3.33 6.22 -9.03
C THR A 4 -3.18 7.65 -9.47
N THR A 5 -4.21 8.50 -9.26
CA THR A 5 -4.11 9.90 -9.60
C THR A 5 -3.12 10.59 -8.67
N ASP A 6 -2.41 11.58 -9.18
CA ASP A 6 -1.45 12.36 -8.36
C ASP A 6 -2.15 13.00 -7.17
N TYR A 7 -3.36 13.48 -7.36
CA TYR A 7 -4.14 14.12 -6.30
C TYR A 7 -4.43 13.12 -5.15
N ALA A 8 -4.91 11.91 -5.49
CA ALA A 8 -5.22 10.90 -4.47
C ALA A 8 -3.95 10.46 -3.76
N ARG A 9 -2.85 10.25 -4.48
CA ARG A 9 -1.57 9.84 -3.89
C ARG A 9 -1.06 10.91 -2.93
N GLU A 10 -1.07 12.17 -3.33
CA GLU A 10 -0.63 13.27 -2.50
C GLU A 10 -1.49 13.38 -1.23
N ALA A 11 -2.80 13.20 -1.35
CA ALA A 11 -3.71 13.24 -0.22
C ALA A 11 -3.43 12.08 0.76
N ILE A 12 -3.15 10.89 0.25
CA ILE A 12 -2.81 9.73 1.10
C ILE A 12 -1.56 10.03 1.91
N PHE A 13 -0.48 10.49 1.27
CA PHE A 13 0.76 10.75 1.98
C PHE A 13 0.66 11.94 2.92
N SER A 14 -0.11 12.96 2.57
CA SER A 14 -0.39 14.07 3.48
C SER A 14 -1.08 13.59 4.75
N MET A 15 -2.07 12.69 4.60
CA MET A 15 -2.75 12.07 5.73
C MET A 15 -1.78 11.24 6.58
N LEU A 16 -0.92 10.46 5.97
CA LEU A 16 0.07 9.65 6.68
C LEU A 16 1.07 10.53 7.43
N GLU A 17 1.50 11.63 6.84
CA GLU A 17 2.39 12.58 7.52
C GLU A 17 1.73 13.17 8.76
N SER A 18 0.44 13.44 8.72
CA SER A 18 -0.29 13.95 9.89
C SER A 18 -0.45 12.91 11.00
N ARG A 19 -0.14 11.65 10.72
CA ARG A 19 -0.30 10.52 11.65
C ARG A 19 1.04 9.91 12.04
N GLY A 20 2.10 10.70 12.03
CA GLY A 20 3.42 10.24 12.45
C GLY A 20 4.44 10.09 11.33
N GLY A 21 4.01 10.21 10.07
CA GLY A 21 4.92 10.18 8.93
C GLY A 21 5.38 8.79 8.53
N LEU A 22 6.34 8.76 7.64
CA LEU A 22 6.86 7.53 7.03
C LEU A 22 8.26 7.17 7.53
N SER A 23 8.92 8.03 8.30
CA SER A 23 10.32 7.79 8.73
C SER A 23 10.46 6.47 9.45
N ASP A 24 11.39 5.66 8.98
CA ASP A 24 11.76 4.35 9.54
C ASP A 24 10.68 3.29 9.44
N LEU A 25 9.57 3.55 8.75
CA LEU A 25 8.54 2.55 8.55
C LEU A 25 8.95 1.52 7.50
N VAL A 26 8.43 0.31 7.64
CA VAL A 26 8.49 -0.74 6.62
C VAL A 26 7.13 -0.78 5.93
N VAL A 27 7.15 -0.63 4.62
CA VAL A 27 5.94 -0.47 3.80
C VAL A 27 5.81 -1.64 2.83
N ALA A 28 4.60 -2.12 2.60
CA ALA A 28 4.30 -3.06 1.52
C ALA A 28 3.40 -2.36 0.50
N ASP A 29 3.82 -2.36 -0.76
CA ASP A 29 3.09 -1.77 -1.87
C ASP A 29 2.49 -2.93 -2.68
N LEU A 30 1.21 -3.21 -2.46
CA LEU A 30 0.49 -4.32 -3.08
C LEU A 30 -0.18 -3.86 -4.37
N TYR A 31 -0.09 -4.68 -5.42
CA TYR A 31 -0.48 -4.31 -6.78
C TYR A 31 0.35 -3.10 -7.22
N CYS A 32 1.66 -3.22 -7.07
CA CYS A 32 2.53 -2.04 -7.11
C CYS A 32 2.63 -1.36 -8.48
N GLY A 33 2.35 -2.07 -9.56
CA GLY A 33 2.48 -1.50 -10.90
C GLY A 33 3.87 -0.91 -11.11
N SER A 34 3.92 0.39 -11.43
CA SER A 34 5.19 1.10 -11.64
C SER A 34 5.92 1.45 -10.34
N GLY A 35 5.33 1.14 -9.19
CA GLY A 35 5.96 1.35 -7.89
C GLY A 35 5.77 2.74 -7.28
N ALA A 36 4.87 3.55 -7.82
CA ALA A 36 4.72 4.96 -7.40
C ALA A 36 4.51 5.12 -5.91
N MET A 37 3.66 4.28 -5.28
CA MET A 37 3.34 4.41 -3.86
C MET A 37 4.53 4.04 -2.97
N GLY A 38 5.16 2.90 -3.24
CA GLY A 38 6.31 2.45 -2.46
C GLY A 38 7.50 3.38 -2.63
N ILE A 39 7.73 3.89 -3.84
CA ILE A 39 8.81 4.84 -4.10
C ILE A 39 8.55 6.15 -3.34
N GLU A 40 7.31 6.64 -3.33
CA GLU A 40 6.95 7.83 -2.56
C GLU A 40 7.23 7.61 -1.08
N ALA A 41 6.86 6.43 -0.54
CA ALA A 41 7.13 6.10 0.85
C ALA A 41 8.63 6.13 1.16
N LEU A 42 9.44 5.54 0.29
CA LEU A 42 10.89 5.58 0.45
C LEU A 42 11.44 7.00 0.40
N SER A 43 10.93 7.84 -0.50
CA SER A 43 11.39 9.23 -0.58
C SER A 43 10.98 10.06 0.63
N ARG A 44 9.99 9.61 1.40
CA ARG A 44 9.58 10.25 2.66
C ARG A 44 10.23 9.63 3.89
N GLY A 45 11.22 8.77 3.69
CA GLY A 45 12.03 8.26 4.78
C GLY A 45 11.73 6.85 5.25
N ALA A 46 10.86 6.11 4.55
CA ALA A 46 10.62 4.71 4.90
C ALA A 46 11.93 3.92 4.88
N ALA A 47 12.11 3.03 5.84
CA ALA A 47 13.32 2.23 5.94
C ALA A 47 13.36 1.13 4.88
N LYS A 48 12.19 0.64 4.47
CA LYS A 48 12.09 -0.48 3.55
C LYS A 48 10.74 -0.42 2.82
N ALA A 49 10.73 -0.80 1.55
CA ALA A 49 9.49 -1.01 0.80
C ALA A 49 9.55 -2.36 0.10
N TYR A 50 8.53 -3.18 0.36
CA TYR A 50 8.30 -4.41 -0.39
C TYR A 50 7.33 -4.09 -1.51
N PHE A 51 7.70 -4.46 -2.75
CA PHE A 51 6.84 -4.27 -3.92
C PHE A 51 6.31 -5.64 -4.35
N PHE A 52 5.00 -5.80 -4.35
CA PHE A 52 4.34 -7.05 -4.74
C PHE A 52 3.44 -6.84 -5.94
N ASP A 53 3.57 -7.71 -6.92
CA ASP A 53 2.70 -7.71 -8.10
C ASP A 53 2.74 -9.11 -8.73
N SER A 54 1.69 -9.47 -9.45
CA SER A 54 1.66 -10.74 -10.18
C SER A 54 2.43 -10.66 -11.50
N ASP A 55 2.62 -9.47 -12.03
CA ASP A 55 3.24 -9.23 -13.32
C ASP A 55 4.73 -8.88 -13.14
N PRO A 56 5.64 -9.75 -13.61
CA PRO A 56 7.07 -9.45 -13.53
C PRO A 56 7.47 -8.17 -14.25
N ALA A 57 6.74 -7.77 -15.30
CA ALA A 57 7.01 -6.51 -16.00
C ALA A 57 6.74 -5.31 -15.11
N CYS A 58 5.72 -5.38 -14.24
CA CYS A 58 5.46 -4.33 -13.26
C CYS A 58 6.59 -4.24 -12.25
N LEU A 59 7.05 -5.38 -11.74
CA LEU A 59 8.17 -5.39 -10.78
C LEU A 59 9.44 -4.83 -11.42
N ALA A 60 9.72 -5.16 -12.68
CA ALA A 60 10.85 -4.61 -13.39
C ALA A 60 10.72 -3.10 -13.58
N ALA A 61 9.52 -2.61 -13.89
CA ALA A 61 9.26 -1.18 -14.04
C ALA A 61 9.45 -0.45 -12.70
N ALA A 62 8.96 -1.02 -11.60
CA ALA A 62 9.13 -0.44 -10.27
C ALA A 62 10.61 -0.32 -9.94
N LYS A 63 11.40 -1.35 -10.21
CA LYS A 63 12.84 -1.33 -9.98
C LYS A 63 13.53 -0.28 -10.85
N ALA A 64 13.17 -0.20 -12.13
CA ALA A 64 13.74 0.78 -13.05
C ALA A 64 13.41 2.22 -12.63
N ASN A 65 12.25 2.44 -12.03
CA ASN A 65 11.87 3.76 -11.53
C ASN A 65 12.54 4.10 -10.19
N CYS A 66 12.81 3.10 -9.36
CA CYS A 66 13.35 3.30 -8.03
C CYS A 66 14.88 3.45 -8.03
N ASP A 67 15.59 2.58 -8.74
CA ASP A 67 17.06 2.51 -8.68
C ASP A 67 17.75 3.84 -8.95
N PRO A 68 17.36 4.62 -9.99
CA PRO A 68 18.06 5.88 -10.28
C PRO A 68 17.93 6.95 -9.21
N LEU A 69 16.99 6.80 -8.28
CA LEU A 69 16.75 7.80 -7.23
C LEU A 69 17.70 7.66 -6.06
N HIS A 70 18.39 6.53 -5.94
CA HIS A 70 19.38 6.27 -4.87
C HIS A 70 18.84 6.59 -3.48
N LEU A 71 17.60 6.13 -3.22
CA LEU A 71 16.97 6.36 -1.93
C LEU A 71 17.66 5.54 -0.84
N ALA A 72 17.68 6.06 0.39
CA ALA A 72 18.39 5.43 1.49
C ALA A 72 17.75 4.11 1.94
N GLY A 73 16.43 3.99 1.83
CA GLY A 73 15.72 2.79 2.26
C GLY A 73 15.90 1.63 1.28
N GLU A 74 15.66 0.42 1.77
CA GLU A 74 15.81 -0.79 0.99
C GLU A 74 14.54 -1.09 0.19
N ALA A 75 14.67 -1.52 -1.06
CA ALA A 75 13.56 -1.93 -1.91
C ALA A 75 13.68 -3.41 -2.24
N LEU A 76 12.58 -4.15 -2.06
CA LEU A 76 12.51 -5.58 -2.35
C LEU A 76 11.33 -5.84 -3.28
N TYR A 77 11.53 -6.68 -4.29
CA TYR A 77 10.53 -6.93 -5.33
C TYR A 77 10.16 -8.40 -5.33
N THR A 78 8.89 -8.73 -5.12
CA THR A 78 8.43 -10.10 -4.98
C THR A 78 7.17 -10.32 -5.80
N ARG A 79 7.18 -11.37 -6.62
CA ARG A 79 5.98 -11.76 -7.35
C ARG A 79 4.99 -12.44 -6.41
N ALA A 80 3.73 -12.03 -6.49
CA ALA A 80 2.65 -12.64 -5.72
C ALA A 80 1.34 -12.56 -6.50
N THR A 81 0.53 -13.60 -6.41
CA THR A 81 -0.80 -13.62 -7.03
C THR A 81 -1.82 -13.12 -6.03
N LEU A 82 -1.84 -11.79 -5.85
CA LEU A 82 -2.72 -11.14 -4.90
C LEU A 82 -4.19 -11.41 -5.23
N PRO A 83 -5.06 -11.54 -4.22
CA PRO A 83 -4.86 -11.19 -2.81
C PRO A 83 -4.16 -12.25 -1.96
N VAL A 84 -3.67 -13.34 -2.54
CA VAL A 84 -2.95 -14.39 -1.79
C VAL A 84 -1.45 -14.06 -1.78
N TRP A 85 -0.90 -13.89 -0.59
CA TRP A 85 0.53 -13.57 -0.42
C TRP A 85 0.97 -13.95 0.98
N SER A 86 2.26 -13.91 1.22
CA SER A 86 2.83 -14.16 2.54
C SER A 86 3.32 -12.83 3.11
N PRO A 87 2.53 -12.16 3.97
CA PRO A 87 2.92 -10.87 4.51
C PRO A 87 4.20 -10.98 5.35
N PRO A 88 5.23 -10.18 5.07
CA PRO A 88 6.38 -10.10 5.96
C PRO A 88 5.95 -9.57 7.34
N HIS A 89 6.57 -10.10 8.39
CA HIS A 89 6.18 -9.76 9.76
C HIS A 89 6.60 -8.36 10.18
N ASP A 90 7.54 -7.76 9.48
CA ASP A 90 8.07 -6.45 9.82
C ASP A 90 7.33 -5.28 9.17
N VAL A 91 6.27 -5.54 8.42
CA VAL A 91 5.51 -4.48 7.72
C VAL A 91 4.72 -3.65 8.71
N ASP A 92 4.90 -2.35 8.66
CA ASP A 92 4.17 -1.37 9.48
C ASP A 92 2.96 -0.79 8.77
N LEU A 93 3.03 -0.65 7.44
CA LEU A 93 2.02 0.01 6.62
C LEU A 93 1.83 -0.76 5.33
N VAL A 94 0.57 -1.04 4.99
CA VAL A 94 0.21 -1.66 3.70
C VAL A 94 -0.47 -0.60 2.85
N LEU A 95 0.04 -0.42 1.64
CA LEU A 95 -0.56 0.41 0.60
C LEU A 95 -1.07 -0.51 -0.49
N CYS A 96 -2.34 -0.39 -0.85
CA CYS A 96 -2.98 -1.31 -1.79
C CYS A 96 -3.77 -0.55 -2.85
N ASP A 97 -3.36 -0.69 -4.11
CA ASP A 97 -4.00 -0.04 -5.25
C ASP A 97 -4.40 -1.09 -6.28
N PRO A 98 -5.41 -1.93 -5.99
CA PRO A 98 -5.83 -3.01 -6.88
C PRO A 98 -6.55 -2.46 -8.10
N PRO A 99 -6.74 -3.28 -9.15
CA PRO A 99 -7.68 -2.94 -10.22
C PRO A 99 -9.06 -2.65 -9.61
N TYR A 100 -9.81 -1.73 -10.19
CA TYR A 100 -11.17 -1.44 -9.74
C TYR A 100 -12.02 -2.72 -9.82
N GLY A 101 -12.87 -2.90 -8.82
CA GLY A 101 -13.72 -4.06 -8.73
C GLY A 101 -13.72 -4.67 -7.34
N PRO A 102 -14.38 -5.82 -7.19
CA PRO A 102 -14.38 -6.53 -5.91
C PRO A 102 -12.97 -6.91 -5.49
N LEU A 103 -12.68 -6.76 -4.20
CA LEU A 103 -11.41 -7.15 -3.60
C LEU A 103 -11.70 -8.03 -2.38
N ASP A 104 -11.09 -9.21 -2.34
CA ASP A 104 -11.19 -10.11 -1.19
C ASP A 104 -10.25 -9.61 -0.08
N LEU A 105 -10.77 -8.66 0.68
CA LEU A 105 -9.98 -7.98 1.71
C LEU A 105 -9.61 -8.92 2.86
N ALA A 106 -10.49 -9.89 3.16
CA ALA A 106 -10.20 -10.88 4.20
C ALA A 106 -8.96 -11.71 3.84
N SER A 107 -8.87 -12.17 2.59
CA SER A 107 -7.69 -12.90 2.13
C SER A 107 -6.45 -12.01 2.10
N LEU A 108 -6.61 -10.76 1.65
CA LEU A 108 -5.49 -9.84 1.55
C LEU A 108 -4.88 -9.53 2.91
N LEU A 109 -5.71 -9.38 3.94
CA LEU A 109 -5.24 -8.98 5.27
C LEU A 109 -4.91 -10.16 6.18
N LYS A 110 -5.07 -11.40 5.70
CA LYS A 110 -4.73 -12.58 6.48
C LYS A 110 -3.23 -12.58 6.78
N GLY A 111 -2.89 -12.66 8.06
CA GLY A 111 -1.50 -12.68 8.50
C GLY A 111 -0.79 -11.33 8.50
N VAL A 112 -1.48 -10.27 8.13
CA VAL A 112 -0.89 -8.92 8.16
C VAL A 112 -0.77 -8.44 9.59
N MET A 113 0.43 -8.00 9.96
CA MET A 113 0.75 -7.50 11.31
C MET A 113 0.87 -5.97 11.33
N ALA A 114 0.62 -5.30 10.21
CA ALA A 114 0.75 -3.86 10.09
C ALA A 114 -0.25 -3.13 10.98
N SER A 115 0.12 -1.93 11.42
CA SER A 115 -0.76 -1.09 12.23
C SER A 115 -1.72 -0.27 11.38
N ARG A 116 -1.53 -0.22 10.08
CA ARG A 116 -2.37 0.58 9.18
C ARG A 116 -2.35 0.02 7.77
N VAL A 117 -3.53 0.02 7.14
CA VAL A 117 -3.70 -0.39 5.75
C VAL A 117 -4.47 0.70 5.03
N VAL A 118 -4.00 1.10 3.86
CA VAL A 118 -4.67 2.08 3.00
C VAL A 118 -5.00 1.40 1.68
N VAL A 119 -6.27 1.39 1.31
CA VAL A 119 -6.76 0.77 0.07
C VAL A 119 -7.40 1.83 -0.81
N GLU A 120 -7.03 1.85 -2.09
CA GLU A 120 -7.67 2.67 -3.10
C GLU A 120 -8.57 1.77 -3.95
N ASN A 121 -9.80 2.18 -4.17
CA ASN A 121 -10.72 1.44 -5.05
C ASN A 121 -11.81 2.40 -5.52
N ASP A 122 -12.76 1.87 -6.31
CA ASP A 122 -13.91 2.63 -6.80
C ASP A 122 -15.17 2.40 -5.97
N ARG A 123 -15.07 1.65 -4.86
CA ARG A 123 -16.23 1.24 -4.08
C ARG A 123 -15.94 1.21 -2.60
N HIS A 124 -17.04 1.30 -1.83
CA HIS A 124 -16.99 1.13 -0.38
C HIS A 124 -16.53 -0.28 -0.01
N MET A 125 -15.77 -0.40 1.07
CA MET A 125 -15.24 -1.68 1.55
C MET A 125 -15.58 -1.85 3.02
N ASP A 126 -16.05 -3.06 3.36
CA ASP A 126 -16.28 -3.43 4.74
C ASP A 126 -15.01 -4.03 5.35
N ALA A 127 -14.76 -3.74 6.61
CA ALA A 127 -13.60 -4.30 7.29
C ALA A 127 -13.81 -5.80 7.55
N PRO A 128 -12.80 -6.64 7.23
CA PRO A 128 -12.88 -8.04 7.62
C PRO A 128 -12.68 -8.20 9.12
N GLU A 129 -12.92 -9.41 9.63
CA GLU A 129 -12.73 -9.69 11.05
C GLU A 129 -11.32 -9.33 11.49
N GLY A 130 -11.22 -8.68 12.64
CA GLY A 130 -9.95 -8.23 13.19
C GLY A 130 -9.52 -6.84 12.77
N TRP A 131 -10.28 -6.21 11.89
CA TRP A 131 -9.96 -4.87 11.37
C TRP A 131 -11.14 -3.94 11.50
N VAL A 132 -10.86 -2.64 11.49
CA VAL A 132 -11.89 -1.61 11.52
C VAL A 132 -11.53 -0.52 10.50
N VAL A 133 -12.54 -0.03 9.79
CA VAL A 133 -12.37 1.11 8.90
C VAL A 133 -12.35 2.37 9.75
N THR A 134 -11.23 3.08 9.73
CA THR A 134 -11.06 4.30 10.54
C THR A 134 -11.24 5.58 9.74
N LYS A 135 -11.15 5.51 8.41
CA LYS A 135 -11.37 6.66 7.56
C LYS A 135 -11.75 6.21 6.15
N THR A 136 -12.69 6.92 5.54
CA THR A 136 -13.05 6.75 4.12
C THR A 136 -13.19 8.13 3.52
N LYS A 137 -12.55 8.36 2.36
CA LYS A 137 -12.65 9.63 1.67
C LYS A 137 -12.59 9.42 0.16
N ARG A 138 -13.40 10.18 -0.56
CA ARG A 138 -13.47 10.11 -2.02
C ARG A 138 -12.63 11.21 -2.65
N TYR A 139 -11.86 10.81 -3.67
CA TYR A 139 -11.08 11.73 -4.51
C TYR A 139 -11.44 11.42 -5.96
N GLY A 140 -12.35 12.21 -6.56
CA GLY A 140 -12.85 11.91 -7.89
C GLY A 140 -13.60 10.57 -7.90
N THR A 141 -13.16 9.64 -8.72
CA THR A 141 -13.73 8.28 -8.78
C THR A 141 -13.03 7.30 -7.85
N THR A 142 -12.00 7.75 -7.14
CA THR A 142 -11.23 6.90 -6.23
C THR A 142 -11.72 7.09 -4.81
N LEU A 143 -12.00 5.97 -4.14
CA LEU A 143 -12.36 5.93 -2.73
C LEU A 143 -11.17 5.39 -1.95
N VAL A 144 -10.65 6.20 -1.01
CA VAL A 144 -9.54 5.80 -0.16
C VAL A 144 -10.10 5.32 1.17
N THR A 145 -9.79 4.08 1.53
CA THR A 145 -10.24 3.45 2.77
C THR A 145 -9.03 3.14 3.63
N MET A 146 -9.03 3.64 4.87
CA MET A 146 -7.99 3.31 5.84
C MET A 146 -8.53 2.35 6.88
N LEU A 147 -7.76 1.29 7.14
CA LEU A 147 -8.12 0.28 8.15
C LEU A 147 -7.01 0.18 9.19
N GLU A 148 -7.43 -0.14 10.41
CA GLU A 148 -6.51 -0.42 11.50
C GLU A 148 -6.96 -1.68 12.24
N PRO A 149 -6.04 -2.38 12.92
CA PRO A 149 -6.43 -3.57 13.67
C PRO A 149 -7.44 -3.23 14.77
N HIS A 150 -8.48 -4.05 14.86
CA HIS A 150 -9.50 -3.88 15.90
C HIS A 150 -8.94 -4.26 17.27
N GLY A 151 -9.17 -3.41 18.25
CA GLY A 151 -8.78 -3.72 19.62
C GLY A 151 -7.30 -3.58 19.93
N ARG A 152 -6.49 -3.07 18.98
CA ARG A 152 -5.08 -2.83 19.23
C ARG A 152 -4.92 -1.38 19.71
N GLY A 153 -4.47 -1.23 20.88
CA GLY A 153 -4.27 0.07 21.50
C GLY A 153 -3.11 0.86 20.97
#